data_8e957768a92fee296258cdaea2d9a4ee
#
_entry.id   8e957768a92fee296258cdaea2d9a4ee
#
_cell.length_a   1.000
_cell.length_b   1.000
_cell.length_c   1.000
_cell.angle_alpha   90.00
_cell.angle_beta   90.00
_cell.angle_gamma   90.00
#
_symmetry.space_group_name_H-M   'P 1'
#
loop_
_entity.id
_entity.type
_entity.pdbx_description
1 polymer ?
#
loop_
_entity_poly.entity_id
_entity_poly.type
_entity_poly.pdbx_seq_one_letter_code
_entity_poly.pdbx_strand_id
1 'polypeptide(L)'
;MKTSKTSIYLIIALMAMTGCNDQTETQSQNTETHSQDNKPKDTTKSKEPTIENPAVEKETYSFQKTLQFKGISFDVNTKGIGSLRQLVIQPKGFEETNKSVELEIDGKVTDAQVADLNSDGFPEVLIFTQSAGSGSYGNVIAFSANGVKSMSRVYFPPVSENTKLKKGYMGHDSFSIKESALIQEFPIYKEGDPNSNSTGGTRRIQYKLVNGEASRKFVADKIIDLPSK
;
A
#
# COMPACT_ATOMS: atom_id res chain seq x y z
N MET A 1 53.31 -13.22 -15.52
CA MET A 1 53.45 -14.69 -15.32
C MET A 1 52.69 -15.12 -14.09
N LYS A 2 51.97 -16.20 -14.25
CA LYS A 2 51.16 -17.03 -13.34
C LYS A 2 49.71 -16.67 -13.20
N THR A 3 48.93 -17.31 -14.04
CA THR A 3 47.49 -17.62 -13.97
C THR A 3 47.23 -18.62 -12.84
N SER A 4 46.15 -18.40 -12.08
CA SER A 4 45.55 -19.49 -11.31
C SER A 4 44.02 -19.49 -11.57
N LYS A 5 43.61 -20.54 -12.27
CA LYS A 5 42.23 -20.98 -12.46
C LYS A 5 41.86 -21.83 -11.27
N THR A 6 40.81 -21.50 -10.56
CA THR A 6 40.19 -22.42 -9.58
C THR A 6 38.77 -22.72 -10.03
N SER A 7 38.61 -23.95 -10.46
CA SER A 7 37.34 -24.62 -10.82
C SER A 7 36.63 -25.02 -9.53
N ILE A 8 35.37 -24.72 -9.39
CA ILE A 8 34.54 -25.23 -8.29
C ILE A 8 33.40 -26.05 -8.86
N TYR A 9 33.37 -27.30 -8.41
CA TYR A 9 32.47 -28.36 -8.78
C TYR A 9 31.04 -28.14 -8.38
N LEU A 10 30.13 -28.42 -9.30
CA LEU A 10 28.70 -28.57 -9.12
C LEU A 10 28.40 -29.92 -8.45
N ILE A 11 27.78 -29.93 -7.29
CA ILE A 11 27.22 -31.14 -6.67
C ILE A 11 25.70 -31.04 -6.74
N ILE A 12 25.12 -31.88 -7.59
CA ILE A 12 23.67 -32.13 -7.68
C ILE A 12 23.38 -33.28 -6.70
N ALA A 13 22.59 -33.05 -5.69
CA ALA A 13 22.01 -34.10 -4.84
C ALA A 13 20.52 -34.23 -5.18
N LEU A 14 20.21 -35.32 -5.86
CA LEU A 14 18.87 -35.81 -6.19
C LEU A 14 18.41 -36.67 -5.01
N MET A 15 17.35 -36.31 -4.31
CA MET A 15 16.62 -37.21 -3.40
C MET A 15 15.19 -37.37 -3.85
N ALA A 16 14.90 -38.53 -4.38
CA ALA A 16 13.57 -39.07 -4.55
C ALA A 16 13.15 -39.74 -3.25
N MET A 17 11.95 -39.46 -2.74
CA MET A 17 11.26 -40.35 -1.79
C MET A 17 9.81 -40.53 -2.21
N THR A 18 9.50 -41.77 -2.45
CA THR A 18 8.22 -42.41 -2.77
C THR A 18 7.41 -42.72 -1.50
N GLY A 19 6.04 -42.68 -1.66
CA GLY A 19 5.09 -43.56 -0.96
C GLY A 19 4.57 -42.99 0.36
N CYS A 20 3.31 -43.08 0.73
CA CYS A 20 2.24 -44.05 0.56
C CYS A 20 0.89 -43.43 0.88
N ASN A 21 -0.07 -43.97 0.24
CA ASN A 21 -1.50 -43.91 0.35
C ASN A 21 -1.99 -44.42 1.72
N ASP A 22 -2.98 -43.75 2.35
CA ASP A 22 -3.96 -44.46 3.18
C ASP A 22 -5.31 -43.75 3.16
N GLN A 23 -6.30 -44.49 2.68
CA GLN A 23 -7.73 -44.17 2.72
C GLN A 23 -8.29 -44.69 4.02
N THR A 24 -9.19 -43.97 4.64
CA THR A 24 -10.17 -44.52 5.57
C THR A 24 -11.52 -43.88 5.32
N GLU A 25 -12.38 -44.64 4.65
CA GLU A 25 -13.84 -44.49 4.61
C GLU A 25 -14.41 -44.76 5.99
N THR A 26 -15.39 -43.97 6.40
CA THR A 26 -16.40 -44.43 7.38
C THR A 26 -17.79 -43.99 6.93
N GLN A 27 -18.55 -44.95 6.47
CA GLN A 27 -19.99 -44.92 6.29
C GLN A 27 -20.70 -45.02 7.64
N SER A 28 -21.87 -44.37 7.78
CA SER A 28 -22.99 -44.83 8.59
C SER A 28 -24.24 -44.05 8.14
N GLN A 29 -25.07 -44.64 7.36
CA GLN A 29 -26.32 -45.38 7.47
C GLN A 29 -27.43 -44.68 8.23
N ASN A 30 -28.46 -44.34 7.43
CA ASN A 30 -29.93 -44.45 7.52
C ASN A 30 -30.63 -44.55 8.88
N THR A 31 -31.70 -43.77 9.00
CA THR A 31 -33.02 -44.32 9.38
C THR A 31 -34.14 -43.49 8.78
N GLU A 32 -35.00 -44.15 7.95
CA GLU A 32 -36.32 -43.70 7.50
C GLU A 32 -37.36 -43.86 8.61
N THR A 33 -38.38 -42.99 8.61
CA THR A 33 -39.75 -43.40 8.99
C THR A 33 -40.78 -42.40 8.44
N HIS A 34 -41.52 -42.83 7.50
CA HIS A 34 -42.95 -42.77 7.14
C HIS A 34 -43.91 -41.91 7.99
N SER A 35 -44.77 -41.08 7.39
CA SER A 35 -46.16 -41.34 7.00
C SER A 35 -46.92 -40.08 6.60
N GLN A 36 -47.46 -40.14 5.41
CA GLN A 36 -48.81 -39.92 4.88
C GLN A 36 -49.58 -38.60 5.03
N ASP A 37 -49.91 -38.15 3.83
CA ASP A 37 -51.21 -37.73 3.27
C ASP A 37 -51.94 -36.49 3.81
N ASN A 38 -52.11 -35.52 2.89
CA ASN A 38 -53.41 -35.12 2.32
C ASN A 38 -53.24 -33.97 1.30
N LYS A 39 -53.76 -34.18 0.11
CA LYS A 39 -54.06 -33.25 -1.00
C LYS A 39 -55.57 -32.94 -0.93
N PRO A 40 -56.19 -31.95 -1.61
CA PRO A 40 -55.71 -30.87 -2.48
C PRO A 40 -56.38 -29.49 -2.25
N LYS A 41 -55.89 -28.39 -2.83
CA LYS A 41 -56.72 -27.50 -3.68
C LYS A 41 -55.90 -26.38 -4.33
N ASP A 42 -55.94 -26.43 -5.62
CA ASP A 42 -55.75 -25.47 -6.68
C ASP A 42 -56.02 -24.00 -6.31
N THR A 43 -55.05 -23.09 -6.64
CA THR A 43 -55.35 -21.82 -7.25
C THR A 43 -54.07 -21.27 -7.88
N THR A 44 -54.02 -21.34 -9.18
CA THR A 44 -53.10 -20.72 -10.10
C THR A 44 -53.08 -19.21 -9.90
N LYS A 45 -51.93 -18.63 -9.51
CA LYS A 45 -51.58 -17.23 -9.79
C LYS A 45 -50.13 -17.15 -10.17
N SER A 46 -49.91 -17.13 -11.47
CA SER A 46 -48.66 -16.80 -12.12
C SER A 46 -48.15 -15.45 -11.54
N LYS A 47 -47.06 -15.50 -10.79
CA LYS A 47 -46.24 -14.35 -10.52
C LYS A 47 -45.08 -14.37 -11.52
N GLU A 48 -45.12 -13.43 -12.44
CA GLU A 48 -44.04 -13.01 -13.27
C GLU A 48 -42.77 -12.78 -12.43
N PRO A 49 -41.60 -13.30 -12.80
CA PRO A 49 -40.36 -13.01 -12.05
C PRO A 49 -40.03 -11.55 -12.23
N THR A 50 -40.23 -10.75 -11.20
CA THR A 50 -39.65 -9.42 -11.10
C THR A 50 -38.15 -9.61 -11.12
N ILE A 51 -37.52 -9.21 -12.21
CA ILE A 51 -36.04 -9.07 -12.31
C ILE A 51 -35.70 -7.92 -11.37
N GLU A 52 -35.34 -8.25 -10.13
CA GLU A 52 -34.66 -7.29 -9.25
C GLU A 52 -33.35 -6.92 -9.93
N ASN A 53 -33.31 -5.70 -10.44
CA ASN A 53 -32.08 -5.07 -10.90
C ASN A 53 -31.09 -5.10 -9.72
N PRO A 54 -29.89 -5.70 -9.83
CA PRO A 54 -28.96 -5.73 -8.73
C PRO A 54 -28.69 -4.28 -8.31
N ALA A 55 -29.05 -3.96 -7.07
CA ALA A 55 -28.73 -2.68 -6.50
C ALA A 55 -27.24 -2.42 -6.70
N VAL A 56 -26.90 -1.39 -7.42
CA VAL A 56 -25.51 -0.93 -7.57
C VAL A 56 -25.02 -0.64 -6.15
N GLU A 57 -24.22 -1.54 -5.59
CA GLU A 57 -23.58 -1.34 -4.30
C GLU A 57 -22.81 -0.01 -4.38
N LYS A 58 -23.27 0.98 -3.63
CA LYS A 58 -22.61 2.28 -3.60
C LYS A 58 -21.23 2.09 -2.98
N GLU A 59 -20.20 2.10 -3.84
CA GLU A 59 -18.82 1.98 -3.37
C GLU A 59 -18.53 3.01 -2.27
N THR A 60 -18.13 2.52 -1.10
CA THR A 60 -17.78 3.39 0.03
C THR A 60 -16.31 3.73 -0.04
N TYR A 61 -16.01 4.98 -0.31
CA TYR A 61 -14.65 5.49 -0.30
C TYR A 61 -14.30 6.08 1.06
N SER A 62 -13.15 5.73 1.60
CA SER A 62 -12.62 6.30 2.84
C SER A 62 -11.70 7.50 2.60
N PHE A 63 -11.26 7.70 1.36
CA PHE A 63 -10.50 8.87 0.90
C PHE A 63 -10.73 9.07 -0.59
N GLN A 64 -10.91 10.34 -1.00
CA GLN A 64 -11.01 10.74 -2.40
C GLN A 64 -10.36 12.11 -2.59
N LYS A 65 -9.48 12.24 -3.58
CA LYS A 65 -8.85 13.51 -3.95
C LYS A 65 -8.42 13.52 -5.39
N THR A 66 -8.76 14.58 -6.12
CA THR A 66 -8.23 14.84 -7.46
C THR A 66 -7.12 15.87 -7.36
N LEU A 67 -5.98 15.56 -7.96
CA LEU A 67 -4.79 16.41 -8.01
C LEU A 67 -4.50 16.78 -9.47
N GLN A 68 -4.01 18.00 -9.70
CA GLN A 68 -3.71 18.49 -11.05
C GLN A 68 -2.37 19.21 -11.10
N PHE A 69 -1.62 18.97 -12.17
CA PHE A 69 -0.37 19.66 -12.45
C PHE A 69 -0.17 19.76 -13.99
N LYS A 70 -0.18 20.97 -14.55
CA LYS A 70 0.12 21.27 -15.97
C LYS A 70 -0.55 20.30 -16.97
N GLY A 71 -1.86 20.05 -16.85
CA GLY A 71 -2.62 19.18 -17.75
C GLY A 71 -2.60 17.69 -17.41
N ILE A 72 -1.75 17.24 -16.50
CA ILE A 72 -1.79 15.89 -15.94
C ILE A 72 -2.60 15.91 -14.66
N SER A 73 -3.48 14.92 -14.46
CA SER A 73 -4.27 14.80 -13.23
C SER A 73 -4.21 13.37 -12.67
N PHE A 74 -4.49 13.27 -11.37
CA PHE A 74 -4.51 12.01 -10.64
C PHE A 74 -5.76 11.97 -9.78
N ASP A 75 -6.65 10.99 -10.02
CA ASP A 75 -7.75 10.69 -9.10
C ASP A 75 -7.25 9.64 -8.11
N VAL A 76 -7.14 10.02 -6.86
CA VAL A 76 -6.67 9.16 -5.77
C VAL A 76 -7.86 8.78 -4.91
N ASN A 77 -8.17 7.49 -4.87
CA ASN A 77 -9.31 6.93 -4.15
C ASN A 77 -8.87 5.78 -3.26
N THR A 78 -9.49 5.65 -2.08
CA THR A 78 -9.29 4.49 -1.22
C THR A 78 -10.62 3.85 -0.91
N LYS A 79 -10.78 2.57 -1.26
CA LYS A 79 -11.96 1.74 -0.98
C LYS A 79 -11.76 0.99 0.33
N GLY A 80 -12.88 0.76 1.04
CA GLY A 80 -12.88 0.05 2.33
C GLY A 80 -12.67 0.98 3.53
N ILE A 81 -13.03 0.47 4.71
CA ILE A 81 -13.00 1.19 6.01
C ILE A 81 -12.18 0.45 7.07
N GLY A 82 -11.74 -0.77 6.78
CA GLY A 82 -10.93 -1.61 7.69
C GLY A 82 -9.47 -1.16 7.80
N SER A 83 -8.66 -1.99 8.43
CA SER A 83 -7.20 -1.80 8.52
C SER A 83 -6.50 -2.01 7.16
N LEU A 84 -6.98 -2.96 6.36
CA LEU A 84 -6.53 -3.14 4.98
C LEU A 84 -7.50 -2.45 4.02
N ARG A 85 -6.98 -1.67 3.11
CA ARG A 85 -7.74 -0.89 2.14
C ARG A 85 -7.13 -0.97 0.77
N GLN A 86 -7.96 -0.79 -0.26
CA GLN A 86 -7.50 -0.72 -1.63
C GLN A 86 -7.33 0.74 -2.06
N LEU A 87 -6.09 1.14 -2.32
CA LEU A 87 -5.74 2.42 -2.92
C LEU A 87 -5.79 2.28 -4.44
N VAL A 88 -6.50 3.19 -5.09
CA VAL A 88 -6.58 3.30 -6.55
C VAL A 88 -6.09 4.68 -6.96
N ILE A 89 -5.13 4.74 -7.88
CA ILE A 89 -4.60 5.97 -8.45
C ILE A 89 -4.88 5.92 -9.96
N GLN A 90 -5.76 6.78 -10.44
CA GLN A 90 -6.09 6.89 -11.86
C GLN A 90 -5.44 8.14 -12.45
N PRO A 91 -4.32 8.00 -13.19
CA PRO A 91 -3.73 9.12 -13.91
C PRO A 91 -4.55 9.46 -15.17
N LYS A 92 -4.46 10.71 -15.60
CA LYS A 92 -5.04 11.23 -16.85
C LYS A 92 -4.11 12.28 -17.45
N GLY A 93 -4.11 12.41 -18.75
CA GLY A 93 -3.32 13.42 -19.46
C GLY A 93 -1.94 12.97 -19.91
N PHE A 94 -1.55 11.71 -19.68
CA PHE A 94 -0.38 11.12 -20.33
C PHE A 94 -0.69 10.68 -21.75
N GLU A 95 0.31 10.77 -22.64
CA GLU A 95 0.17 10.46 -24.07
C GLU A 95 0.21 8.94 -24.34
N GLU A 96 1.05 8.18 -23.64
CA GLU A 96 1.24 6.75 -23.90
C GLU A 96 0.36 5.86 -23.03
N THR A 97 0.29 6.13 -21.72
CA THR A 97 -0.52 5.29 -20.81
C THR A 97 -1.06 6.05 -19.61
N ASN A 98 -2.36 5.89 -19.41
CA ASN A 98 -3.10 6.35 -18.22
C ASN A 98 -3.65 5.17 -17.41
N LYS A 99 -2.93 4.03 -17.40
CA LYS A 99 -3.36 2.84 -16.67
C LYS A 99 -3.45 3.14 -15.18
N SER A 100 -4.54 2.74 -14.53
CA SER A 100 -4.70 2.84 -13.09
C SER A 100 -3.69 1.96 -12.35
N VAL A 101 -3.29 2.42 -11.18
CA VAL A 101 -2.50 1.65 -10.23
C VAL A 101 -3.37 1.29 -9.04
N GLU A 102 -3.41 0.01 -8.72
CA GLU A 102 -4.15 -0.53 -7.58
C GLU A 102 -3.18 -1.18 -6.60
N LEU A 103 -3.29 -0.82 -5.32
CA LEU A 103 -2.40 -1.28 -4.26
C LEU A 103 -3.22 -1.55 -2.99
N GLU A 104 -2.92 -2.65 -2.32
CA GLU A 104 -3.37 -2.83 -0.95
C GLU A 104 -2.49 -2.00 -0.01
N ILE A 105 -3.09 -1.31 0.94
CA ILE A 105 -2.42 -0.50 1.95
C ILE A 105 -2.88 -0.92 3.35
N ASP A 106 -1.95 -0.96 4.30
CA ASP A 106 -2.26 -1.07 5.73
C ASP A 106 -2.59 0.33 6.28
N GLY A 107 -3.74 0.44 6.92
CA GLY A 107 -4.21 1.69 7.51
C GLY A 107 -5.00 2.59 6.55
N LYS A 108 -4.75 3.87 6.62
CA LYS A 108 -5.52 4.90 5.90
C LYS A 108 -4.63 5.85 5.10
N VAL A 109 -5.17 6.41 4.02
CA VAL A 109 -4.60 7.60 3.38
C VAL A 109 -4.94 8.81 4.26
N THR A 110 -3.93 9.60 4.60
CA THR A 110 -4.07 10.84 5.39
C THR A 110 -4.14 12.07 4.51
N ASP A 111 -3.40 12.08 3.40
CA ASP A 111 -3.44 13.12 2.37
C ASP A 111 -2.80 12.63 1.07
N ALA A 112 -2.99 13.37 -0.01
CA ALA A 112 -2.28 13.21 -1.27
C ALA A 112 -1.91 14.60 -1.82
N GLN A 113 -0.70 14.72 -2.38
CA GLN A 113 -0.17 15.98 -2.91
C GLN A 113 0.52 15.74 -4.26
N VAL A 114 0.61 16.79 -5.07
CA VAL A 114 1.32 16.78 -6.35
C VAL A 114 2.26 17.99 -6.41
N ALA A 115 3.49 17.76 -6.85
CA ALA A 115 4.49 18.80 -7.04
C ALA A 115 5.57 18.33 -8.02
N ASP A 116 6.35 19.26 -8.56
CA ASP A 116 7.60 18.98 -9.28
C ASP A 116 8.75 19.03 -8.25
N LEU A 117 9.18 17.84 -7.79
CA LEU A 117 10.16 17.73 -6.72
C LEU A 117 11.61 17.66 -7.19
N ASN A 118 11.82 17.40 -8.48
CA ASN A 118 13.14 17.32 -9.09
C ASN A 118 13.40 18.42 -10.11
N SER A 119 12.43 19.35 -10.27
CA SER A 119 12.50 20.50 -11.18
C SER A 119 12.68 20.11 -12.65
N ASP A 120 12.12 18.97 -13.06
CA ASP A 120 12.11 18.52 -14.46
C ASP A 120 10.91 19.03 -15.28
N GLY A 121 10.00 19.77 -14.62
CA GLY A 121 8.79 20.34 -15.22
C GLY A 121 7.59 19.41 -15.18
N PHE A 122 7.72 18.17 -14.69
CA PHE A 122 6.69 17.14 -14.63
C PHE A 122 6.35 16.79 -13.15
N PRO A 123 5.16 16.26 -12.91
CA PRO A 123 4.70 16.05 -11.52
C PRO A 123 5.21 14.76 -10.90
N GLU A 124 5.43 14.81 -9.59
CA GLU A 124 5.35 13.69 -8.68
C GLU A 124 4.02 13.74 -7.94
N VAL A 125 3.33 12.60 -7.87
CA VAL A 125 2.16 12.39 -7.00
C VAL A 125 2.59 11.60 -5.78
N LEU A 126 2.30 12.13 -4.58
CA LEU A 126 2.62 11.52 -3.29
C LEU A 126 1.34 11.27 -2.51
N ILE A 127 1.18 10.05 -2.04
CA ILE A 127 0.07 9.62 -1.20
C ILE A 127 0.65 9.27 0.17
N PHE A 128 0.21 9.97 1.20
CA PHE A 128 0.64 9.78 2.58
C PHE A 128 -0.29 8.81 3.26
N THR A 129 0.27 7.75 3.83
CA THR A 129 -0.50 6.72 4.53
C THR A 129 -0.08 6.64 5.99
N GLN A 130 -0.97 6.12 6.84
CA GLN A 130 -0.74 5.90 8.25
C GLN A 130 -1.29 4.53 8.63
N SER A 131 -0.44 3.68 9.23
CA SER A 131 -0.82 2.35 9.65
C SER A 131 -1.89 2.37 10.74
N ALA A 132 -2.66 1.28 10.84
CA ALA A 132 -3.75 1.15 11.82
C ALA A 132 -3.27 0.88 13.25
N GLY A 133 -1.99 0.54 13.45
CA GLY A 133 -1.43 0.21 14.77
C GLY A 133 -1.18 1.43 15.66
N SER A 134 -0.93 1.18 16.95
CA SER A 134 -0.72 2.23 17.98
C SER A 134 0.47 3.14 17.70
N GLY A 135 1.49 2.68 16.96
CA GLY A 135 2.62 3.52 16.53
C GLY A 135 2.27 4.46 15.40
N SER A 136 1.11 4.28 14.74
CA SER A 136 0.68 5.15 13.63
C SER A 136 1.81 5.44 12.64
N TYR A 137 2.50 4.37 12.19
CA TYR A 137 3.64 4.49 11.29
C TYR A 137 3.21 5.06 9.95
N GLY A 138 3.87 6.14 9.56
CA GLY A 138 3.62 6.78 8.28
C GLY A 138 4.44 6.19 7.14
N ASN A 139 3.89 6.26 5.93
CA ASN A 139 4.59 5.86 4.71
C ASN A 139 4.19 6.78 3.55
N VAL A 140 5.03 6.81 2.52
CA VAL A 140 4.81 7.57 1.29
C VAL A 140 4.75 6.62 0.10
N ILE A 141 3.62 6.60 -0.58
CA ILE A 141 3.46 5.95 -1.87
C ILE A 141 3.60 7.04 -2.92
N ALA A 142 4.62 6.97 -3.75
CA ALA A 142 4.91 8.02 -4.71
C ALA A 142 5.11 7.48 -6.13
N PHE A 143 4.69 8.29 -7.10
CA PHE A 143 4.94 8.07 -8.53
C PHE A 143 5.45 9.36 -9.14
N SER A 144 6.37 9.24 -10.06
CA SER A 144 6.95 10.35 -10.81
C SER A 144 6.60 10.19 -12.29
N ALA A 145 6.20 11.27 -12.91
CA ALA A 145 5.96 11.31 -14.35
C ALA A 145 7.27 11.10 -15.14
N ASN A 146 7.16 10.35 -16.22
CA ASN A 146 8.23 10.15 -17.22
C ASN A 146 7.95 11.07 -18.41
N GLY A 147 8.12 12.38 -18.19
CA GLY A 147 7.69 13.38 -19.14
C GLY A 147 6.16 13.36 -19.31
N VAL A 148 5.70 13.55 -20.53
CA VAL A 148 4.27 13.46 -20.89
C VAL A 148 3.78 12.04 -21.15
N LYS A 149 4.65 11.02 -21.03
CA LYS A 149 4.36 9.67 -21.54
C LYS A 149 3.62 8.78 -20.55
N SER A 150 4.11 8.70 -19.33
CA SER A 150 3.66 7.74 -18.32
C SER A 150 4.10 8.15 -16.91
N MET A 151 3.83 7.31 -15.92
CA MET A 151 4.43 7.45 -14.58
C MET A 151 5.09 6.15 -14.13
N SER A 152 6.07 6.26 -13.23
CA SER A 152 6.74 5.13 -12.59
C SER A 152 6.81 5.30 -11.08
N ARG A 153 6.88 4.17 -10.36
CA ARG A 153 6.98 4.17 -8.91
C ARG A 153 8.29 4.81 -8.45
N VAL A 154 8.20 5.60 -7.38
CA VAL A 154 9.35 6.16 -6.67
C VAL A 154 9.57 5.35 -5.39
N TYR A 155 10.81 4.99 -5.10
CA TYR A 155 11.16 4.32 -3.85
C TYR A 155 11.27 5.33 -2.70
N PHE A 156 10.55 5.07 -1.61
CA PHE A 156 10.67 5.80 -0.35
C PHE A 156 11.28 4.86 0.70
N PRO A 157 12.48 5.16 1.23
CA PRO A 157 13.19 4.28 2.15
C PRO A 157 12.54 4.32 3.54
N PRO A 158 12.28 3.16 4.17
CA PRO A 158 11.82 3.12 5.55
C PRO A 158 12.84 3.74 6.51
N VAL A 159 12.35 4.46 7.54
CA VAL A 159 13.20 5.03 8.60
C VAL A 159 14.04 3.95 9.29
N SER A 160 13.48 2.75 9.46
CA SER A 160 14.14 1.61 10.10
C SER A 160 15.42 1.12 9.39
N GLU A 161 15.54 1.35 8.10
CA GLU A 161 16.74 0.98 7.32
C GLU A 161 17.91 1.94 7.52
N ASN A 162 17.67 3.13 8.06
CA ASN A 162 18.70 4.13 8.27
C ASN A 162 19.09 4.23 9.76
N THR A 163 20.32 3.81 10.10
CA THR A 163 20.82 3.76 11.48
C THR A 163 20.81 5.11 12.19
N LYS A 164 20.97 6.22 11.45
CA LYS A 164 20.93 7.58 12.01
C LYS A 164 19.49 8.04 12.25
N LEU A 165 18.56 7.70 11.37
CA LEU A 165 17.17 8.13 11.45
C LEU A 165 16.35 7.34 12.48
N LYS A 166 16.63 6.04 12.63
CA LYS A 166 15.83 5.14 13.48
C LYS A 166 15.99 5.36 14.99
N LYS A 167 17.01 6.13 15.43
CA LYS A 167 17.19 6.35 16.87
C LYS A 167 16.04 7.14 17.46
N GLY A 168 15.31 6.55 18.41
CA GLY A 168 14.14 7.15 19.04
C GLY A 168 12.89 7.18 18.15
N TYR A 169 12.86 6.47 17.01
CA TYR A 169 11.71 6.41 16.12
C TYR A 169 10.70 5.34 16.59
N MET A 170 9.46 5.76 16.81
CA MET A 170 8.33 4.88 17.17
C MET A 170 7.08 5.21 16.34
N GLY A 171 7.24 5.81 15.15
CA GLY A 171 6.13 6.20 14.28
C GLY A 171 5.61 7.61 14.57
N HIS A 172 4.29 7.79 14.46
CA HIS A 172 3.59 9.09 14.58
C HIS A 172 4.06 10.12 13.56
N ASP A 173 4.34 9.64 12.34
CA ASP A 173 4.84 10.45 11.26
C ASP A 173 3.81 11.44 10.73
N SER A 174 4.28 12.60 10.33
CA SER A 174 3.57 13.53 9.47
C SER A 174 4.40 13.86 8.24
N PHE A 175 3.71 14.06 7.10
CA PHE A 175 4.35 14.39 5.83
C PHE A 175 3.78 15.66 5.24
N SER A 176 4.64 16.41 4.54
CA SER A 176 4.24 17.58 3.77
C SER A 176 5.24 17.85 2.64
N ILE A 177 4.83 18.59 1.62
CA ILE A 177 5.73 19.15 0.62
C ILE A 177 5.99 20.62 0.98
N LYS A 178 7.26 21.00 1.08
CA LYS A 178 7.69 22.38 1.28
C LYS A 178 8.87 22.68 0.35
N GLU A 179 8.81 23.79 -0.36
CA GLU A 179 9.89 24.26 -1.24
C GLU A 179 10.42 23.15 -2.18
N SER A 180 9.49 22.42 -2.84
CA SER A 180 9.79 21.30 -3.73
C SER A 180 10.58 20.14 -3.06
N ALA A 181 10.43 19.98 -1.74
CA ALA A 181 11.02 18.86 -1.01
C ALA A 181 9.95 18.13 -0.17
N LEU A 182 10.07 16.83 -0.07
CA LEU A 182 9.29 16.02 0.86
C LEU A 182 9.84 16.19 2.26
N ILE A 183 9.00 16.57 3.21
CA ILE A 183 9.31 16.70 4.63
C ILE A 183 8.61 15.59 5.39
N GLN A 184 9.36 14.88 6.21
CA GLN A 184 8.83 13.95 7.22
C GLN A 184 9.16 14.50 8.60
N GLU A 185 8.20 14.49 9.50
CA GLU A 185 8.41 14.83 10.92
C GLU A 185 7.85 13.71 11.79
N PHE A 186 8.57 13.37 12.84
CA PHE A 186 8.12 12.42 13.84
C PHE A 186 8.71 12.73 15.23
N PRO A 187 8.02 12.37 16.32
CA PRO A 187 8.53 12.55 17.67
C PRO A 187 9.71 11.62 17.96
N ILE A 188 10.67 12.11 18.74
CA ILE A 188 11.83 11.34 19.20
C ILE A 188 11.53 10.82 20.61
N TYR A 189 11.54 9.51 20.77
CA TYR A 189 11.35 8.84 22.07
C TYR A 189 12.69 8.57 22.73
N LYS A 190 12.77 8.89 24.02
CA LYS A 190 13.87 8.49 24.89
C LYS A 190 13.56 7.15 25.55
N GLU A 191 14.58 6.53 26.11
CA GLU A 191 14.42 5.33 26.90
C GLU A 191 13.45 5.57 28.06
N GLY A 192 12.44 4.70 28.20
CA GLY A 192 11.39 4.82 29.21
C GLY A 192 10.18 5.67 28.82
N ASP A 193 10.21 6.38 27.68
CA ASP A 193 9.05 7.15 27.22
C ASP A 193 7.89 6.20 26.85
N PRO A 194 6.67 6.47 27.32
CA PRO A 194 5.48 5.75 26.84
C PRO A 194 5.14 6.18 25.41
N ASN A 195 4.49 5.30 24.63
CA ASN A 195 4.12 5.59 23.23
C ASN A 195 3.23 6.84 23.07
N SER A 196 2.51 7.23 24.10
CA SER A 196 1.64 8.42 24.12
C SER A 196 2.37 9.74 24.39
N ASN A 197 3.63 9.70 24.83
CA ASN A 197 4.34 10.92 25.23
C ASN A 197 5.85 10.81 25.02
N SER A 198 6.34 11.40 23.94
CA SER A 198 7.75 11.49 23.63
C SER A 198 8.41 12.70 24.32
N THR A 199 9.64 12.53 24.83
CA THR A 199 10.38 13.61 25.51
C THR A 199 11.63 14.07 24.75
N GLY A 200 11.94 13.45 23.59
CA GLY A 200 13.14 13.75 22.81
C GLY A 200 13.01 14.90 21.81
N GLY A 201 11.82 15.52 21.72
CA GLY A 201 11.55 16.53 20.69
C GLY A 201 11.03 15.93 19.40
N THR A 202 11.29 16.60 18.26
CA THR A 202 10.80 16.19 16.95
C THR A 202 11.95 16.10 15.96
N ARG A 203 12.09 14.99 15.24
CA ARG A 203 12.98 14.89 14.09
C ARG A 203 12.27 15.33 12.84
N ARG A 204 12.89 16.27 12.11
CA ARG A 204 12.47 16.68 10.77
C ARG A 204 13.50 16.20 9.78
N ILE A 205 13.03 15.51 8.74
CA ILE A 205 13.85 15.03 7.62
C ILE A 205 13.33 15.69 6.35
N GLN A 206 14.23 16.30 5.62
CA GLN A 206 13.98 16.77 4.27
C GLN A 206 14.57 15.75 3.30
N TYR A 207 13.76 15.32 2.34
CA TYR A 207 14.17 14.37 1.32
C TYR A 207 14.30 15.07 -0.04
N LYS A 208 15.32 14.66 -0.79
CA LYS A 208 15.47 14.96 -2.22
C LYS A 208 15.03 13.77 -3.04
N LEU A 209 14.39 14.04 -4.17
CA LEU A 209 14.15 13.06 -5.22
C LEU A 209 15.36 12.97 -6.13
N VAL A 210 15.91 11.77 -6.30
CA VAL A 210 17.09 11.52 -7.14
C VAL A 210 16.85 10.33 -8.06
N ASN A 211 17.60 10.28 -9.15
CA ASN A 211 17.62 9.10 -10.03
C ASN A 211 18.37 7.96 -9.31
N GLY A 212 17.78 6.75 -9.34
CA GLY A 212 18.42 5.52 -8.94
C GLY A 212 18.72 4.64 -10.17
N GLU A 213 19.26 3.46 -9.95
CA GLU A 213 19.59 2.53 -11.04
C GLU A 213 18.33 2.00 -11.77
N ALA A 214 17.32 1.61 -11.01
CA ALA A 214 16.08 1.04 -11.56
C ALA A 214 14.90 2.02 -11.56
N SER A 215 14.86 2.95 -10.59
CA SER A 215 13.78 3.92 -10.45
C SER A 215 14.26 5.17 -9.70
N ARG A 216 13.50 6.25 -9.75
CA ARG A 216 13.70 7.40 -8.86
C ARG A 216 13.50 6.98 -7.40
N LYS A 217 14.21 7.63 -6.49
CA LYS A 217 14.14 7.37 -5.05
C LYS A 217 14.30 8.63 -4.22
N PHE A 218 13.68 8.64 -3.05
CA PHE A 218 13.94 9.65 -2.04
C PHE A 218 15.22 9.33 -1.27
N VAL A 219 16.03 10.35 -1.01
CA VAL A 219 17.19 10.26 -0.13
C VAL A 219 17.12 11.38 0.90
N ALA A 220 17.45 11.07 2.17
CA ALA A 220 17.51 12.08 3.22
C ALA A 220 18.64 13.08 2.90
N ASP A 221 18.28 14.36 2.82
CA ASP A 221 19.19 15.46 2.51
C ASP A 221 19.56 16.26 3.77
N LYS A 222 18.54 16.69 4.52
CA LYS A 222 18.73 17.41 5.80
C LYS A 222 17.99 16.70 6.92
N ILE A 223 18.64 16.61 8.08
CA ILE A 223 18.09 16.03 9.30
C ILE A 223 18.26 17.05 10.41
N ILE A 224 17.17 17.43 11.08
CA ILE A 224 17.16 18.44 12.13
C ILE A 224 16.36 17.88 13.30
N ASP A 225 16.95 17.84 14.49
CA ASP A 225 16.24 17.53 15.72
C ASP A 225 15.85 18.85 16.39
N LEU A 226 14.53 19.05 16.53
CA LEU A 226 13.92 20.19 17.19
C LEU A 226 13.65 19.85 18.65
N PRO A 227 13.91 20.77 19.62
CA PRO A 227 13.66 20.50 21.03
C PRO A 227 12.17 20.24 21.29
N SER A 228 11.87 19.52 22.37
CA SER A 228 10.52 19.46 22.91
C SER A 228 10.05 20.84 23.35
N LYS A 229 8.82 21.17 23.03
CA LYS A 229 8.18 22.42 23.47
C LYS A 229 7.86 22.37 24.96
#